data_c28c84d8908d28a6377070eac1a3987d
#
_entry.id   c28c84d8908d28a6377070eac1a3987d
#
_cell.length_a   1.000
_cell.length_b   1.000
_cell.length_c   1.000
_cell.angle_alpha   90.00
_cell.angle_beta   90.00
_cell.angle_gamma   90.00
#
_symmetry.space_group_name_H-M   'P 1'
#
loop_
_entity.id
_entity.type
_entity.pdbx_description
1 polymer ?
#
loop_
_entity_poly.entity_id
_entity_poly.type
_entity_poly.pdbx_seq_one_letter_code
_entity_poly.pdbx_strand_id
1 'polypeptide(L)'
;PLLLQVDSVMPSPELTCHFADEVVRATRLDSTTVACTAPDLNGTVPVSISTNGVDHGPSSSFEFVEVPTTLTLEPASGGLSSQLIRVTTDVRLRRLPHFCRFGLHETPAAVVDEYTLACEAPRETEDAEVRVSVDGGASYGEAFAMYRRVDSAIAWIAPSMGSFGTLVTVGGRGFGASTKCRFGDVDVEASVVSAGELVCSAPVGNGTVAIGLLVDEVAVSSR
;
A
#
# COMPACT_ATOMS: atom_id res chain seq x y z
N PRO A 1 -8.56 13.58 14.80
CA PRO A 1 -9.73 14.18 15.44
C PRO A 1 -10.98 14.01 14.56
N LEU A 2 -12.12 13.72 15.20
CA LEU A 2 -13.44 13.73 14.57
C LEU A 2 -13.94 15.16 14.57
N LEU A 3 -14.43 15.63 13.39
CA LEU A 3 -15.08 16.94 13.27
C LEU A 3 -16.60 16.76 13.25
N LEU A 4 -17.27 17.39 14.19
CA LEU A 4 -18.72 17.39 14.30
C LEU A 4 -19.26 18.77 13.88
N GLN A 5 -20.20 18.75 12.93
CA GLN A 5 -20.93 19.96 12.51
C GLN A 5 -22.21 20.08 13.33
N VAL A 6 -22.44 21.27 13.86
CA VAL A 6 -23.63 21.62 14.66
C VAL A 6 -24.19 22.95 14.18
N ASP A 7 -25.48 23.21 14.45
CA ASP A 7 -26.10 24.46 14.05
C ASP A 7 -25.46 25.68 14.73
N SER A 8 -25.12 25.55 16.01
CA SER A 8 -24.41 26.57 16.76
C SER A 8 -23.85 26.00 18.05
N VAL A 9 -22.62 26.39 18.40
CA VAL A 9 -22.00 26.06 19.67
C VAL A 9 -21.40 27.32 20.32
N MET A 10 -21.79 27.58 21.57
CA MET A 10 -21.20 28.67 22.36
C MET A 10 -19.87 28.21 22.98
N PRO A 11 -18.92 29.13 23.20
CA PRO A 11 -17.71 28.81 23.97
C PRO A 11 -18.08 28.32 25.37
N SER A 12 -17.59 27.14 25.75
CA SER A 12 -17.79 26.58 27.09
C SER A 12 -16.54 25.84 27.54
N PRO A 13 -16.09 26.00 28.79
CA PRO A 13 -15.02 25.18 29.35
C PRO A 13 -15.44 23.72 29.61
N GLU A 14 -16.75 23.46 29.63
CA GLU A 14 -17.36 22.14 29.87
C GLU A 14 -17.79 21.46 28.57
N LEU A 15 -17.29 21.94 27.42
CA LEU A 15 -17.61 21.36 26.12
C LEU A 15 -17.02 19.95 26.02
N THR A 16 -17.89 18.96 25.82
CA THR A 16 -17.52 17.53 25.74
C THR A 16 -18.23 16.85 24.58
N CYS A 17 -17.62 15.79 24.08
CA CYS A 17 -18.24 14.81 23.19
C CYS A 17 -18.48 13.52 23.95
N HIS A 18 -19.65 12.94 23.73
CA HIS A 18 -20.08 11.68 24.32
C HIS A 18 -20.18 10.63 23.24
N PHE A 19 -19.36 9.58 23.35
CA PHE A 19 -19.39 8.39 22.48
C PHE A 19 -20.01 7.25 23.28
N ALA A 20 -21.33 7.06 23.16
CA ALA A 20 -22.10 6.23 24.11
C ALA A 20 -21.83 6.67 25.56
N ASP A 21 -21.20 5.82 26.37
CA ASP A 21 -20.88 6.09 27.78
C ASP A 21 -19.50 6.76 27.99
N GLU A 22 -18.68 6.87 26.92
CA GLU A 22 -17.36 7.49 26.99
C GLU A 22 -17.43 9.00 26.73
N VAL A 23 -16.79 9.77 27.61
CA VAL A 23 -16.79 11.22 27.56
C VAL A 23 -15.40 11.75 27.28
N VAL A 24 -15.24 12.51 26.22
CA VAL A 24 -13.98 13.14 25.87
C VAL A 24 -14.13 14.67 25.80
N ARG A 25 -13.05 15.37 26.16
CA ARG A 25 -13.05 16.82 26.05
C ARG A 25 -13.11 17.25 24.58
N ALA A 26 -13.93 18.23 24.26
CA ALA A 26 -14.07 18.77 22.94
C ALA A 26 -13.39 20.14 22.79
N THR A 27 -12.93 20.44 21.58
CA THR A 27 -12.34 21.72 21.20
C THR A 27 -13.25 22.39 20.19
N ARG A 28 -13.74 23.59 20.52
CA ARG A 28 -14.49 24.42 19.57
C ARG A 28 -13.51 25.03 18.56
N LEU A 29 -13.70 24.76 17.28
CA LEU A 29 -12.94 25.36 16.19
C LEU A 29 -13.54 26.68 15.72
N ASP A 30 -14.88 26.68 15.54
CA ASP A 30 -15.66 27.85 15.17
C ASP A 30 -17.09 27.78 15.75
N SER A 31 -18.03 28.61 15.25
CA SER A 31 -19.41 28.65 15.76
C SER A 31 -20.23 27.39 15.44
N THR A 32 -19.78 26.59 14.49
CA THR A 32 -20.54 25.42 13.96
C THR A 32 -19.71 24.15 13.95
N THR A 33 -18.42 24.21 14.31
CA THR A 33 -17.50 23.06 14.22
C THR A 33 -16.86 22.76 15.55
N VAL A 34 -16.98 21.52 15.98
CA VAL A 34 -16.36 20.98 17.20
C VAL A 34 -15.46 19.81 16.84
N ALA A 35 -14.24 19.79 17.38
CA ALA A 35 -13.29 18.70 17.22
C ALA A 35 -13.22 17.85 18.49
N CYS A 36 -13.31 16.53 18.34
CA CYS A 36 -13.17 15.56 19.41
C CYS A 36 -12.15 14.49 19.03
N THR A 37 -11.40 14.00 20.01
CA THR A 37 -10.58 12.80 19.81
C THR A 37 -11.48 11.59 20.08
N ALA A 38 -11.66 10.72 19.07
CA ALA A 38 -12.41 9.49 19.24
C ALA A 38 -11.69 8.58 20.24
N PRO A 39 -12.41 8.04 21.24
CA PRO A 39 -11.86 7.04 22.16
C PRO A 39 -11.63 5.70 21.46
N ASP A 40 -11.01 4.77 22.16
CA ASP A 40 -10.81 3.40 21.68
C ASP A 40 -12.08 2.57 21.94
N LEU A 41 -12.95 2.51 20.95
CA LEU A 41 -14.22 1.78 20.99
C LEU A 41 -14.39 0.95 19.72
N ASN A 42 -15.34 0.02 19.73
CA ASN A 42 -15.65 -0.85 18.61
C ASN A 42 -17.09 -0.71 18.15
N GLY A 43 -17.32 -0.91 16.84
CA GLY A 43 -18.64 -0.92 16.24
C GLY A 43 -19.25 0.48 16.08
N THR A 44 -20.57 0.55 16.02
CA THR A 44 -21.31 1.80 15.82
C THR A 44 -21.84 2.33 17.13
N VAL A 45 -21.47 3.55 17.48
CA VAL A 45 -21.91 4.21 18.72
C VAL A 45 -22.59 5.54 18.41
N PRO A 46 -23.57 5.96 19.24
CA PRO A 46 -24.13 7.31 19.18
C PRO A 46 -23.09 8.32 19.68
N VAL A 47 -22.96 9.43 18.95
CA VAL A 47 -22.10 10.55 19.35
C VAL A 47 -22.95 11.80 19.52
N SER A 48 -22.82 12.46 20.65
CA SER A 48 -23.49 13.73 20.96
C SER A 48 -22.51 14.72 21.56
N ILE A 49 -22.92 16.00 21.60
CA ILE A 49 -22.14 17.09 22.21
C ILE A 49 -22.90 17.61 23.43
N SER A 50 -22.17 17.87 24.50
CA SER A 50 -22.66 18.62 25.66
C SER A 50 -21.87 19.90 25.85
N THR A 51 -22.55 21.01 26.11
CA THR A 51 -21.93 22.32 26.39
C THR A 51 -21.84 22.65 27.88
N ASN A 52 -22.49 21.86 28.73
CA ASN A 52 -22.53 22.04 30.18
C ASN A 52 -22.19 20.77 30.97
N GLY A 53 -21.75 19.71 30.28
CA GLY A 53 -21.41 18.43 30.88
C GLY A 53 -22.60 17.60 31.39
N VAL A 54 -23.86 18.08 31.22
CA VAL A 54 -25.08 17.43 31.73
C VAL A 54 -26.10 17.16 30.61
N ASP A 55 -26.43 18.19 29.83
CA ASP A 55 -27.41 18.08 28.78
C ASP A 55 -26.76 17.69 27.46
N HIS A 56 -27.36 16.71 26.76
CA HIS A 56 -26.89 16.19 25.49
C HIS A 56 -27.67 16.76 24.33
N GLY A 57 -27.00 17.24 23.31
CA GLY A 57 -27.59 17.60 22.04
C GLY A 57 -28.05 16.37 21.24
N PRO A 58 -28.58 16.61 20.02
CA PRO A 58 -28.91 15.51 19.11
C PRO A 58 -27.69 14.58 18.89
N SER A 59 -27.97 13.29 18.79
CA SER A 59 -26.91 12.28 18.53
C SER A 59 -26.84 11.90 17.06
N SER A 60 -25.62 11.64 16.58
CA SER A 60 -25.34 11.02 15.28
C SER A 60 -24.59 9.72 15.50
N SER A 61 -24.73 8.78 14.57
CA SER A 61 -23.98 7.51 14.64
C SER A 61 -22.56 7.70 14.12
N PHE A 62 -21.59 7.17 14.87
CA PHE A 62 -20.20 7.05 14.45
C PHE A 62 -19.80 5.58 14.46
N GLU A 63 -19.17 5.13 13.40
CA GLU A 63 -18.72 3.76 13.26
C GLU A 63 -17.21 3.68 13.45
N PHE A 64 -16.78 2.92 14.46
CA PHE A 64 -15.38 2.56 14.66
C PHE A 64 -15.03 1.40 13.73
N VAL A 65 -14.02 1.58 12.92
CA VAL A 65 -13.50 0.54 12.03
C VAL A 65 -12.24 -0.08 12.64
N GLU A 66 -12.15 -1.40 12.56
CA GLU A 66 -10.92 -2.09 12.93
C GLU A 66 -9.81 -1.69 11.96
N VAL A 67 -8.67 -1.27 12.50
CA VAL A 67 -7.47 -0.96 11.70
C VAL A 67 -6.56 -2.17 11.64
N PRO A 68 -5.91 -2.45 10.50
CA PRO A 68 -4.96 -3.56 10.40
C PRO A 68 -3.82 -3.42 11.40
N THR A 69 -3.45 -4.53 12.03
CA THR A 69 -2.28 -4.64 12.89
C THR A 69 -1.11 -5.32 12.19
N THR A 70 -1.39 -6.06 11.12
CA THR A 70 -0.38 -6.68 10.26
C THR A 70 -0.70 -6.48 8.79
N LEU A 71 0.35 -6.29 7.99
CA LEU A 71 0.27 -6.17 6.54
C LEU A 71 1.32 -7.06 5.88
N THR A 72 0.94 -7.72 4.79
CA THR A 72 1.87 -8.42 3.90
C THR A 72 1.72 -7.93 2.48
N LEU A 73 2.83 -7.85 1.76
CA LEU A 73 2.88 -7.38 0.36
C LEU A 73 3.28 -8.51 -0.58
N GLU A 74 2.62 -8.59 -1.71
CA GLU A 74 2.96 -9.52 -2.79
C GLU A 74 2.76 -8.84 -4.16
N PRO A 75 3.85 -8.60 -4.92
CA PRO A 75 5.24 -8.70 -4.50
C PRO A 75 5.64 -7.59 -3.50
N ALA A 76 6.61 -7.88 -2.62
CA ALA A 76 7.14 -6.90 -1.66
C ALA A 76 8.25 -6.02 -2.26
N SER A 77 8.49 -6.14 -3.55
CA SER A 77 9.48 -5.35 -4.28
C SER A 77 9.03 -5.09 -5.71
N GLY A 78 9.57 -4.05 -6.35
CA GLY A 78 9.26 -3.72 -7.73
C GLY A 78 10.27 -2.82 -8.41
N GLY A 79 10.16 -2.76 -9.73
CA GLY A 79 11.06 -2.01 -10.61
C GLY A 79 10.64 -0.55 -10.85
N LEU A 80 11.16 0.03 -11.93
CA LEU A 80 10.93 1.42 -12.34
C LEU A 80 9.55 1.68 -12.98
N SER A 81 8.77 0.65 -13.28
CA SER A 81 7.41 0.77 -13.80
C SER A 81 6.39 0.68 -12.66
N SER A 82 5.24 1.33 -12.83
CA SER A 82 4.13 1.10 -11.89
C SER A 82 3.78 -0.38 -11.85
N GLN A 83 3.60 -0.91 -10.66
CA GLN A 83 3.34 -2.32 -10.43
C GLN A 83 2.14 -2.48 -9.50
N LEU A 84 1.25 -3.40 -9.87
CA LEU A 84 0.16 -3.78 -9.01
C LEU A 84 0.69 -4.70 -7.91
N ILE A 85 0.49 -4.33 -6.66
CA ILE A 85 0.82 -5.15 -5.51
C ILE A 85 -0.46 -5.56 -4.78
N ARG A 86 -0.43 -6.74 -4.21
CA ARG A 86 -1.46 -7.21 -3.28
C ARG A 86 -1.03 -6.90 -1.87
N VAL A 87 -1.94 -6.31 -1.10
CA VAL A 87 -1.74 -6.01 0.31
C VAL A 87 -2.75 -6.82 1.09
N THR A 88 -2.29 -7.82 1.82
CA THR A 88 -3.15 -8.64 2.68
C THR A 88 -3.13 -8.09 4.10
N THR A 89 -4.31 -7.96 4.70
CA THR A 89 -4.54 -7.44 6.04
C THR A 89 -5.08 -8.53 6.97
N ASP A 90 -4.98 -8.33 8.26
CA ASP A 90 -5.58 -9.19 9.28
C ASP A 90 -7.01 -8.80 9.66
N VAL A 91 -7.53 -7.70 9.07
CA VAL A 91 -8.91 -7.25 9.30
C VAL A 91 -9.76 -7.44 8.04
N ARG A 92 -11.05 -7.68 8.25
CA ARG A 92 -12.01 -7.83 7.15
C ARG A 92 -12.31 -6.48 6.52
N LEU A 93 -12.07 -6.39 5.20
CA LEU A 93 -12.31 -5.19 4.41
C LEU A 93 -13.81 -4.96 4.21
N ARG A 94 -14.24 -3.72 4.35
CA ARG A 94 -15.63 -3.30 4.17
C ARG A 94 -15.83 -2.67 2.78
N ARG A 95 -17.08 -2.37 2.44
CA ARG A 95 -17.44 -1.66 1.20
C ARG A 95 -17.25 -0.15 1.33
N LEU A 96 -16.06 0.28 1.74
CA LEU A 96 -15.63 1.67 1.80
C LEU A 96 -14.50 1.88 0.81
N PRO A 97 -14.21 3.12 0.39
CA PRO A 97 -12.98 3.40 -0.32
C PRO A 97 -11.77 3.03 0.55
N HIS A 98 -10.79 2.39 -0.05
CA HIS A 98 -9.53 2.05 0.60
C HIS A 98 -8.38 2.71 -0.14
N PHE A 99 -7.30 2.96 0.58
CA PHE A 99 -6.10 3.58 0.04
C PHE A 99 -4.86 2.89 0.55
N CYS A 100 -3.83 2.82 -0.30
CA CYS A 100 -2.48 2.47 0.09
C CYS A 100 -1.62 3.72 0.07
N ARG A 101 -0.73 3.84 1.06
CA ARG A 101 0.22 4.94 1.12
C ARG A 101 1.65 4.38 1.12
N PHE A 102 2.41 4.71 0.09
CA PHE A 102 3.82 4.38 -0.08
C PHE A 102 4.66 5.57 0.37
N GLY A 103 5.14 5.55 1.60
CA GLY A 103 5.79 6.71 2.21
C GLY A 103 4.86 7.92 2.23
N LEU A 104 5.07 8.88 1.32
CA LEU A 104 4.22 10.08 1.19
C LEU A 104 3.20 9.99 0.04
N HIS A 105 3.26 8.96 -0.80
CA HIS A 105 2.40 8.82 -1.97
C HIS A 105 1.18 7.94 -1.66
N GLU A 106 0.00 8.50 -1.84
CA GLU A 106 -1.27 7.80 -1.68
C GLU A 106 -1.80 7.33 -3.03
N THR A 107 -2.27 6.09 -3.09
CA THR A 107 -2.92 5.50 -4.26
C THR A 107 -4.22 4.82 -3.85
N PRO A 108 -5.29 4.90 -4.68
CA PRO A 108 -6.51 4.18 -4.40
C PRO A 108 -6.26 2.67 -4.44
N ALA A 109 -6.97 1.94 -3.58
CA ALA A 109 -6.88 0.50 -3.47
C ALA A 109 -8.17 -0.18 -3.92
N ALA A 110 -8.06 -1.21 -4.75
CA ALA A 110 -9.18 -2.05 -5.15
C ALA A 110 -9.28 -3.27 -4.22
N VAL A 111 -10.49 -3.58 -3.77
CA VAL A 111 -10.75 -4.79 -2.97
C VAL A 111 -10.70 -6.02 -3.89
N VAL A 112 -9.79 -6.95 -3.60
CA VAL A 112 -9.65 -8.23 -4.31
C VAL A 112 -10.52 -9.30 -3.63
N ASP A 113 -10.43 -9.38 -2.32
CA ASP A 113 -11.22 -10.29 -1.47
C ASP A 113 -11.42 -9.68 -0.08
N GLU A 114 -11.97 -10.45 0.86
CA GLU A 114 -12.31 -9.97 2.21
C GLU A 114 -11.13 -9.45 3.04
N TYR A 115 -9.89 -9.79 2.67
CA TYR A 115 -8.67 -9.44 3.40
C TYR A 115 -7.57 -8.84 2.52
N THR A 116 -7.80 -8.77 1.20
CA THR A 116 -6.75 -8.41 0.24
C THR A 116 -7.16 -7.18 -0.60
N LEU A 117 -6.29 -6.21 -0.62
CA LEU A 117 -6.34 -5.04 -1.49
C LEU A 117 -5.35 -5.18 -2.65
N ALA A 118 -5.67 -4.58 -3.79
CA ALA A 118 -4.73 -4.36 -4.87
C ALA A 118 -4.42 -2.86 -4.96
N CYS A 119 -3.15 -2.51 -4.86
CA CYS A 119 -2.66 -1.15 -4.92
C CYS A 119 -1.62 -1.01 -6.02
N GLU A 120 -1.64 0.10 -6.74
CA GLU A 120 -0.62 0.41 -7.72
C GLU A 120 0.53 1.14 -7.02
N ALA A 121 1.72 0.50 -6.96
CA ALA A 121 2.92 1.16 -6.46
C ALA A 121 3.31 2.28 -7.44
N PRO A 122 3.54 3.51 -6.96
CA PRO A 122 3.91 4.63 -7.82
C PRO A 122 5.23 4.37 -8.55
N ARG A 123 5.37 4.95 -9.73
CA ARG A 123 6.66 4.96 -10.44
C ARG A 123 7.70 5.70 -9.58
N GLU A 124 8.93 5.26 -9.64
CA GLU A 124 10.05 5.88 -8.92
C GLU A 124 9.89 5.86 -7.38
N THR A 125 9.01 5.00 -6.84
CA THR A 125 8.96 4.76 -5.41
C THR A 125 10.29 4.18 -4.96
N GLU A 126 10.97 4.85 -4.04
CA GLU A 126 12.11 4.29 -3.32
C GLU A 126 11.65 3.24 -2.31
N ASP A 127 12.55 2.66 -1.53
CA ASP A 127 12.16 1.82 -0.40
C ASP A 127 11.19 2.62 0.49
N ALA A 128 10.01 2.09 0.69
CA ALA A 128 8.94 2.80 1.38
C ALA A 128 8.14 1.91 2.31
N GLU A 129 7.73 2.47 3.43
CA GLU A 129 6.67 1.88 4.25
C GLU A 129 5.34 1.98 3.49
N VAL A 130 4.66 0.85 3.37
CA VAL A 130 3.30 0.78 2.84
C VAL A 130 2.33 0.67 4.00
N ARG A 131 1.40 1.60 4.08
CA ARG A 131 0.32 1.64 5.06
C ARG A 131 -1.01 1.63 4.33
N VAL A 132 -2.05 1.16 5.01
CA VAL A 132 -3.40 1.06 4.43
C VAL A 132 -4.37 1.89 5.23
N SER A 133 -5.25 2.61 4.52
CA SER A 133 -6.46 3.19 5.09
C SER A 133 -7.66 2.32 4.71
N VAL A 134 -8.42 1.94 5.72
CA VAL A 134 -9.65 1.14 5.59
C VAL A 134 -10.92 1.94 5.89
N ASP A 135 -10.79 3.25 6.11
CA ASP A 135 -11.83 4.19 6.53
C ASP A 135 -12.04 5.35 5.55
N GLY A 136 -11.71 5.15 4.28
CA GLY A 136 -11.89 6.17 3.23
C GLY A 136 -10.79 7.22 3.18
N GLY A 137 -9.60 6.95 3.70
CA GLY A 137 -8.48 7.90 3.74
C GLY A 137 -8.45 8.77 4.99
N ALA A 138 -9.38 8.57 5.94
CA ALA A 138 -9.46 9.38 7.16
C ALA A 138 -8.29 9.11 8.11
N SER A 139 -7.84 7.83 8.19
CA SER A 139 -6.68 7.46 8.99
C SER A 139 -5.86 6.34 8.35
N TYR A 140 -4.61 6.22 8.79
CA TYR A 140 -3.71 5.13 8.46
C TYR A 140 -3.22 4.49 9.76
N GLY A 141 -3.41 3.18 9.88
CA GLY A 141 -2.94 2.43 11.03
C GLY A 141 -1.42 2.48 11.21
N GLU A 142 -0.94 2.04 12.37
CA GLU A 142 0.50 1.97 12.65
C GLU A 142 1.17 0.79 11.93
N ALA A 143 0.38 -0.24 11.56
CA ALA A 143 0.89 -1.38 10.80
C ALA A 143 1.44 -0.93 9.44
N PHE A 144 2.59 -1.45 9.09
CA PHE A 144 3.22 -1.23 7.79
C PHE A 144 3.96 -2.48 7.31
N ALA A 145 4.18 -2.53 6.00
CA ALA A 145 5.09 -3.48 5.36
C ALA A 145 6.06 -2.73 4.47
N MET A 146 7.29 -3.22 4.34
CA MET A 146 8.31 -2.56 3.51
C MET A 146 8.18 -2.98 2.06
N TYR A 147 7.97 -2.00 1.18
CA TYR A 147 8.11 -2.16 -0.25
C TYR A 147 9.53 -1.76 -0.65
N ARG A 148 10.24 -2.67 -1.32
CA ARG A 148 11.62 -2.43 -1.74
C ARG A 148 11.70 -2.11 -3.22
N ARG A 149 12.46 -1.08 -3.56
CA ARG A 149 12.77 -0.78 -4.95
C ARG A 149 13.86 -1.69 -5.47
N VAL A 150 13.59 -2.32 -6.61
CA VAL A 150 14.58 -3.08 -7.37
C VAL A 150 15.04 -2.23 -8.55
N ASP A 151 16.27 -1.70 -8.46
CA ASP A 151 16.86 -0.91 -9.53
C ASP A 151 17.69 -1.80 -10.47
N SER A 152 17.03 -2.79 -11.08
CA SER A 152 17.65 -3.68 -12.07
C SER A 152 17.26 -3.27 -13.47
N ALA A 153 18.22 -3.25 -14.39
CA ALA A 153 17.97 -2.93 -15.78
C ALA A 153 18.93 -3.67 -16.72
N ILE A 154 18.41 -4.11 -17.86
CA ILE A 154 19.22 -4.64 -18.97
C ILE A 154 19.70 -3.45 -19.81
N ALA A 155 20.99 -3.40 -20.06
CA ALA A 155 21.62 -2.44 -20.96
C ALA A 155 21.93 -3.06 -22.32
N TRP A 156 22.37 -4.31 -22.35
CA TRP A 156 22.68 -5.06 -23.57
C TRP A 156 22.61 -6.57 -23.34
N ILE A 157 22.54 -7.32 -24.44
CA ILE A 157 22.59 -8.79 -24.47
C ILE A 157 23.56 -9.24 -25.57
N ALA A 158 24.27 -10.35 -25.36
CA ALA A 158 25.16 -10.97 -26.35
C ALA A 158 25.23 -12.50 -26.14
N PRO A 159 25.05 -13.31 -27.20
CA PRO A 159 24.56 -12.92 -28.52
C PRO A 159 23.08 -12.54 -28.54
N SER A 160 22.66 -11.78 -29.55
CA SER A 160 21.23 -11.41 -29.74
C SER A 160 20.42 -12.45 -30.52
N MET A 161 21.06 -13.54 -30.94
CA MET A 161 20.43 -14.69 -31.59
C MET A 161 21.16 -15.98 -31.28
N GLY A 162 20.41 -17.07 -31.26
CA GLY A 162 20.94 -18.39 -30.96
C GLY A 162 19.89 -19.47 -31.05
N SER A 163 20.26 -20.68 -30.69
CA SER A 163 19.37 -21.84 -30.55
C SER A 163 19.23 -22.24 -29.09
N PHE A 164 18.45 -23.27 -28.83
CA PHE A 164 18.35 -23.89 -27.51
C PHE A 164 19.73 -24.16 -26.91
N GLY A 165 19.93 -23.78 -25.68
CA GLY A 165 21.18 -23.95 -24.95
C GLY A 165 22.24 -22.88 -25.23
N THR A 166 21.99 -21.91 -26.14
CA THR A 166 22.89 -20.79 -26.33
C THR A 166 23.04 -20.00 -25.03
N LEU A 167 24.28 -19.81 -24.58
CA LEU A 167 24.56 -18.97 -23.42
C LEU A 167 24.46 -17.49 -23.83
N VAL A 168 23.52 -16.78 -23.24
CA VAL A 168 23.29 -15.38 -23.47
C VAL A 168 23.83 -14.60 -22.27
N THR A 169 24.83 -13.77 -22.51
CA THR A 169 25.30 -12.81 -21.51
C THR A 169 24.39 -11.59 -21.52
N VAL A 170 23.93 -11.21 -20.36
CA VAL A 170 23.10 -10.02 -20.13
C VAL A 170 23.90 -9.04 -19.33
N GLY A 171 24.12 -7.87 -19.86
CA GLY A 171 24.80 -6.76 -19.18
C GLY A 171 23.79 -5.70 -18.75
N GLY A 172 24.03 -5.12 -17.56
CA GLY A 172 23.10 -4.16 -16.99
C GLY A 172 23.51 -3.68 -15.60
N ARG A 173 22.54 -3.61 -14.69
CA ARG A 173 22.79 -3.26 -13.29
C ARG A 173 21.76 -3.91 -12.35
N GLY A 174 22.12 -3.96 -11.06
CA GLY A 174 21.22 -4.41 -10.01
C GLY A 174 20.97 -5.93 -10.00
N PHE A 175 21.87 -6.73 -10.56
CA PHE A 175 21.73 -8.18 -10.60
C PHE A 175 22.15 -8.79 -9.26
N GLY A 176 21.25 -9.53 -8.65
CA GLY A 176 21.47 -10.26 -7.39
C GLY A 176 21.32 -11.77 -7.57
N ALA A 177 21.62 -12.53 -6.51
CA ALA A 177 21.61 -14.00 -6.55
C ALA A 177 20.26 -14.62 -6.91
N SER A 178 19.16 -13.90 -6.67
CA SER A 178 17.79 -14.32 -7.01
C SER A 178 17.34 -13.89 -8.41
N THR A 179 18.23 -13.28 -9.21
CA THR A 179 17.88 -12.82 -10.56
C THR A 179 17.76 -14.01 -11.51
N LYS A 180 16.65 -14.07 -12.25
CA LYS A 180 16.39 -15.02 -13.34
C LYS A 180 16.22 -14.27 -14.66
N CYS A 181 16.44 -14.93 -15.79
CA CYS A 181 16.09 -14.40 -17.10
C CYS A 181 14.69 -14.87 -17.52
N ARG A 182 13.95 -13.98 -18.16
CA ARG A 182 12.67 -14.28 -18.80
C ARG A 182 12.80 -14.11 -20.31
N PHE A 183 12.61 -15.20 -21.06
CA PHE A 183 12.56 -15.20 -22.51
C PHE A 183 11.09 -15.34 -22.96
N GLY A 184 10.45 -14.20 -23.29
CA GLY A 184 9.00 -14.18 -23.48
C GLY A 184 8.28 -14.57 -22.19
N ASP A 185 7.63 -15.76 -22.19
CA ASP A 185 6.92 -16.29 -21.02
C ASP A 185 7.70 -17.40 -20.28
N VAL A 186 8.95 -17.66 -20.69
CA VAL A 186 9.77 -18.76 -20.12
C VAL A 186 10.84 -18.19 -19.20
N ASP A 187 10.79 -18.58 -17.94
CA ASP A 187 11.78 -18.22 -16.92
C ASP A 187 12.90 -19.26 -16.86
N VAL A 188 14.14 -18.78 -16.84
CA VAL A 188 15.33 -19.62 -16.73
C VAL A 188 16.25 -19.09 -15.65
N GLU A 189 16.92 -19.99 -14.94
CA GLU A 189 17.89 -19.62 -13.92
C GLU A 189 19.07 -18.86 -14.54
N ALA A 190 19.52 -17.82 -13.86
CA ALA A 190 20.69 -17.05 -14.27
C ALA A 190 21.91 -17.40 -13.42
N SER A 191 23.08 -17.45 -14.07
CA SER A 191 24.37 -17.45 -13.39
C SER A 191 24.84 -16.01 -13.26
N VAL A 192 24.69 -15.43 -12.07
CA VAL A 192 25.11 -14.04 -11.80
C VAL A 192 26.62 -13.98 -11.65
N VAL A 193 27.29 -13.28 -12.56
CA VAL A 193 28.75 -13.08 -12.57
C VAL A 193 29.13 -11.89 -11.69
N SER A 194 28.33 -10.81 -11.76
CA SER A 194 28.50 -9.59 -10.96
C SER A 194 27.16 -8.84 -10.87
N ALA A 195 27.13 -7.75 -10.11
CA ALA A 195 25.94 -6.88 -10.05
C ALA A 195 25.59 -6.21 -11.41
N GLY A 196 26.48 -6.32 -12.40
CA GLY A 196 26.28 -5.76 -13.76
C GLY A 196 26.29 -6.80 -14.87
N GLU A 197 26.47 -8.09 -14.58
CA GLU A 197 26.58 -9.14 -15.59
C GLU A 197 26.02 -10.47 -15.09
N LEU A 198 25.24 -11.12 -15.93
CA LEU A 198 24.73 -12.47 -15.70
C LEU A 198 24.67 -13.25 -17.02
N VAL A 199 24.58 -14.57 -16.93
CA VAL A 199 24.50 -15.47 -18.07
C VAL A 199 23.28 -16.38 -17.91
N CYS A 200 22.49 -16.49 -18.98
CA CYS A 200 21.33 -17.38 -19.04
C CYS A 200 21.41 -18.30 -20.25
N SER A 201 20.89 -19.52 -20.10
CA SER A 201 20.78 -20.46 -21.22
C SER A 201 19.44 -20.22 -21.96
N ALA A 202 19.51 -19.99 -23.26
CA ALA A 202 18.30 -19.80 -24.07
C ALA A 202 17.40 -21.05 -24.02
N PRO A 203 16.09 -20.93 -23.71
CA PRO A 203 15.15 -22.04 -23.71
C PRO A 203 14.79 -22.50 -25.13
N VAL A 204 14.04 -23.59 -25.23
CA VAL A 204 13.45 -24.02 -26.52
C VAL A 204 12.45 -22.97 -26.98
N GLY A 205 12.60 -22.49 -28.22
CA GLY A 205 11.70 -21.50 -28.79
C GLY A 205 12.03 -21.24 -30.26
N ASN A 206 11.13 -20.52 -30.94
CA ASN A 206 11.28 -20.07 -32.31
C ASN A 206 10.86 -18.61 -32.43
N GLY A 207 11.47 -17.89 -33.34
CA GLY A 207 11.17 -16.47 -33.59
C GLY A 207 11.90 -15.52 -32.66
N THR A 208 11.39 -14.27 -32.58
CA THR A 208 11.94 -13.23 -31.72
C THR A 208 11.15 -13.12 -30.43
N VAL A 209 11.84 -13.16 -29.31
CA VAL A 209 11.23 -13.00 -27.98
C VAL A 209 11.91 -11.85 -27.24
N ALA A 210 11.16 -11.16 -26.41
CA ALA A 210 11.74 -10.18 -25.50
C ALA A 210 12.50 -10.88 -24.37
N ILE A 211 13.63 -10.32 -23.96
CA ILE A 211 14.35 -10.77 -22.78
C ILE A 211 14.10 -9.79 -21.64
N GLY A 212 13.59 -10.30 -20.54
CA GLY A 212 13.38 -9.58 -19.29
C GLY A 212 14.19 -10.23 -18.16
N LEU A 213 14.08 -9.64 -16.99
CA LEU A 213 14.63 -10.19 -15.75
C LEU A 213 13.49 -10.38 -14.73
N LEU A 214 13.64 -11.41 -13.90
CA LEU A 214 12.91 -11.51 -12.64
C LEU A 214 13.93 -11.34 -11.51
N VAL A 215 13.62 -10.44 -10.60
CA VAL A 215 14.40 -10.24 -9.38
C VAL A 215 13.44 -10.44 -8.22
N ASP A 216 13.74 -11.38 -7.33
CA ASP A 216 12.84 -11.79 -6.24
C ASP A 216 11.40 -12.11 -6.73
N GLU A 217 11.30 -12.82 -7.89
CA GLU A 217 10.04 -13.18 -8.59
C GLU A 217 9.29 -11.99 -9.21
N VAL A 218 9.84 -10.78 -9.15
CA VAL A 218 9.27 -9.58 -9.76
C VAL A 218 9.82 -9.36 -11.16
N ALA A 219 8.94 -9.27 -12.15
CA ALA A 219 9.33 -8.98 -13.52
C ALA A 219 9.85 -7.55 -13.67
N VAL A 220 11.11 -7.41 -14.09
CA VAL A 220 11.71 -6.14 -14.47
C VAL A 220 11.78 -6.11 -15.99
N SER A 221 10.94 -5.28 -16.64
CA SER A 221 10.96 -5.14 -18.10
C SER A 221 12.11 -4.23 -18.54
N SER A 222 12.81 -4.63 -19.62
CA SER A 222 13.67 -3.71 -20.36
C SER A 222 12.81 -2.62 -21.03
N ARG A 223 13.32 -1.40 -21.07
CA ARG A 223 12.77 -0.35 -21.93
C ARG A 223 13.13 -0.60 -23.39
#